data_a75de7d56b1b21244c65eb0b352ec25a
#
_entry.id   a75de7d56b1b21244c65eb0b352ec25a
#
_cell.length_a   1.000
_cell.length_b   1.000
_cell.length_c   1.000
_cell.angle_alpha   90.00
_cell.angle_beta   90.00
_cell.angle_gamma   90.00
#
_symmetry.space_group_name_H-M   'P 1'
#
loop_
_entity.id
_entity.type
_entity.pdbx_description
1 polymer ?
#
loop_
_entity_poly.entity_id
_entity_poly.type
_entity_poly.pdbx_seq_one_letter_code
_entity_poly.pdbx_strand_id
1 'polypeptide(L)'
;MKEKVYLDSTIPSYYFDERESLSLFSEVTRKWWSEMADQYDLYISDAVLQELNSGNYPKKTEIISLVSTIPLLPLTSDLEQVVEFYIANYVMPRTLVGDAVHLAYASYYDIHYLLTWNCNHLANANKRKHIRVINGRLGLSTPELITPLELFSEEEYP
;
A
#
# COMPACT_ATOMS: atom_id res chain seq x y z
N MET A 1 -15.61 -15.21 0.86
CA MET A 1 -15.23 -13.89 1.40
C MET A 1 -13.99 -13.39 0.67
N LYS A 2 -14.00 -12.14 0.23
CA LYS A 2 -12.87 -11.57 -0.49
C LYS A 2 -11.73 -11.20 0.46
N GLU A 3 -10.51 -11.39 0.01
CA GLU A 3 -9.35 -10.91 0.75
C GLU A 3 -9.26 -9.38 0.67
N LYS A 4 -8.73 -8.78 1.72
CA LYS A 4 -8.62 -7.31 1.85
C LYS A 4 -7.27 -6.85 1.36
N VAL A 5 -7.27 -5.80 0.55
CA VAL A 5 -6.06 -5.18 0.00
C VAL A 5 -6.05 -3.69 0.36
N TYR A 6 -4.96 -3.24 0.94
CA TYR A 6 -4.69 -1.82 1.12
C TYR A 6 -3.76 -1.36 0.01
N LEU A 7 -4.13 -0.27 -0.66
CA LEU A 7 -3.32 0.32 -1.73
C LEU A 7 -2.59 1.54 -1.18
N ASP A 8 -1.27 1.54 -1.25
CA ASP A 8 -0.53 2.78 -1.00
C ASP A 8 -0.60 3.70 -2.22
N SER A 9 -0.06 4.91 -2.10
CA SER A 9 -0.15 5.91 -3.16
C SER A 9 0.59 5.53 -4.45
N THR A 10 1.57 4.62 -4.36
CA THR A 10 2.33 4.20 -5.55
C THR A 10 1.45 3.46 -6.56
N ILE A 11 0.44 2.72 -6.10
CA ILE A 11 -0.42 1.92 -6.98
C ILE A 11 -1.22 2.82 -7.92
N PRO A 12 -2.07 3.74 -7.46
CA PRO A 12 -2.78 4.62 -8.38
C PRO A 12 -1.83 5.54 -9.18
N SER A 13 -0.69 5.93 -8.61
CA SER A 13 0.28 6.77 -9.30
C SER A 13 0.88 6.07 -10.52
N TYR A 14 1.28 4.81 -10.38
CA TYR A 14 1.82 4.06 -11.51
C TYR A 14 0.79 3.71 -12.56
N TYR A 15 -0.48 3.65 -12.22
CA TYR A 15 -1.55 3.39 -13.18
C TYR A 15 -1.53 4.37 -14.36
N PHE A 16 -1.28 5.64 -14.08
CA PHE A 16 -1.28 6.71 -15.07
C PHE A 16 0.12 7.17 -15.48
N ASP A 17 1.17 6.52 -14.99
CA ASP A 17 2.54 6.93 -15.29
C ASP A 17 2.87 6.64 -16.75
N GLU A 18 3.32 7.65 -17.49
CA GLU A 18 3.62 7.56 -18.91
C GLU A 18 5.12 7.49 -19.20
N ARG A 19 5.97 7.50 -18.16
CA ARG A 19 7.41 7.41 -18.35
C ARG A 19 7.80 6.05 -18.92
N GLU A 20 8.57 6.06 -20.01
CA GLU A 20 8.97 4.84 -20.70
C GLU A 20 9.76 3.88 -19.79
N SER A 21 10.62 4.43 -18.94
CA SER A 21 11.43 3.65 -18.00
C SER A 21 10.59 2.87 -16.96
N LEU A 22 9.34 3.27 -16.74
CA LEU A 22 8.42 2.63 -15.79
C LEU A 22 7.27 1.92 -16.48
N SER A 23 7.34 1.73 -17.81
CA SER A 23 6.22 1.16 -18.59
C SER A 23 5.80 -0.22 -18.11
N LEU A 24 6.74 -1.07 -17.70
CA LEU A 24 6.41 -2.39 -17.17
C LEU A 24 5.53 -2.30 -15.91
N PHE A 25 5.91 -1.44 -14.98
CA PHE A 25 5.16 -1.25 -13.74
C PHE A 25 3.76 -0.68 -13.99
N SER A 26 3.67 0.28 -14.92
CA SER A 26 2.38 0.86 -15.31
C SER A 26 1.47 -0.15 -15.98
N GLU A 27 1.98 -0.97 -16.88
CA GLU A 27 1.24 -2.02 -17.56
C GLU A 27 0.74 -3.09 -16.58
N VAL A 28 1.60 -3.55 -15.68
CA VAL A 28 1.24 -4.52 -14.64
C VAL A 28 0.14 -3.94 -13.74
N THR A 29 0.28 -2.68 -13.32
CA THR A 29 -0.70 -2.02 -12.46
C THR A 29 -2.06 -1.91 -13.14
N ARG A 30 -2.10 -1.47 -14.40
CA ARG A 30 -3.34 -1.37 -15.16
C ARG A 30 -4.00 -2.73 -15.37
N LYS A 31 -3.20 -3.75 -15.70
CA LYS A 31 -3.73 -5.11 -15.88
C LYS A 31 -4.31 -5.66 -14.59
N TRP A 32 -3.57 -5.51 -13.48
CA TRP A 32 -4.06 -5.94 -12.18
C TRP A 32 -5.39 -5.25 -11.84
N TRP A 33 -5.45 -3.94 -12.04
CA TRP A 33 -6.63 -3.15 -11.70
C TRP A 33 -7.85 -3.56 -12.52
N SER A 34 -7.68 -3.77 -13.83
CA SER A 34 -8.78 -4.12 -14.72
C SER A 34 -9.22 -5.58 -14.62
N GLU A 35 -8.31 -6.50 -14.33
CA GLU A 35 -8.59 -7.94 -14.38
C GLU A 35 -8.70 -8.60 -13.00
N MET A 36 -8.04 -8.06 -11.99
CA MET A 36 -7.88 -8.73 -10.70
C MET A 36 -8.54 -7.98 -9.53
N ALA A 37 -8.65 -6.66 -9.61
CA ALA A 37 -9.09 -5.85 -8.46
C ALA A 37 -10.47 -6.25 -7.92
N ASP A 38 -11.37 -6.68 -8.79
CA ASP A 38 -12.72 -7.11 -8.41
C ASP A 38 -12.74 -8.35 -7.52
N GLN A 39 -11.64 -9.09 -7.47
CA GLN A 39 -11.52 -10.28 -6.61
C GLN A 39 -11.20 -9.92 -5.17
N TYR A 40 -10.92 -8.66 -4.88
CA TYR A 40 -10.49 -8.18 -3.57
C TYR A 40 -11.39 -7.07 -3.06
N ASP A 41 -11.43 -6.92 -1.75
CA ASP A 41 -11.98 -5.74 -1.10
C ASP A 41 -10.86 -4.72 -0.95
N LEU A 42 -10.94 -3.62 -1.69
CA LEU A 42 -9.91 -2.59 -1.72
C LEU A 42 -10.16 -1.52 -0.67
N TYR A 43 -9.08 -1.07 -0.04
CA TYR A 43 -9.09 0.01 0.95
C TYR A 43 -7.93 0.96 0.73
N ILE A 44 -8.15 2.22 1.03
CA ILE A 44 -7.12 3.24 1.17
C ILE A 44 -7.35 3.97 2.49
N SER A 45 -6.59 5.02 2.72
CA SER A 45 -6.78 5.89 3.89
C SER A 45 -6.65 7.35 3.47
N ASP A 46 -6.98 8.24 4.39
CA ASP A 46 -6.77 9.68 4.18
C ASP A 46 -5.29 9.99 3.92
N ALA A 47 -4.38 9.22 4.49
CA ALA A 47 -2.94 9.38 4.22
C ALA A 47 -2.60 9.21 2.74
N VAL A 48 -3.24 8.25 2.05
CA VAL A 48 -3.08 8.08 0.61
C VAL A 48 -3.59 9.31 -0.14
N LEU A 49 -4.77 9.80 0.23
CA LEU A 49 -5.35 10.98 -0.41
C LEU A 49 -4.47 12.22 -0.19
N GLN A 50 -3.91 12.40 1.00
CA GLN A 50 -3.01 13.52 1.29
C GLN A 50 -1.76 13.45 0.43
N GLU A 51 -1.17 12.29 0.28
CA GLU A 51 0.00 12.10 -0.58
C GLU A 51 -0.33 12.39 -2.06
N LEU A 52 -1.47 11.90 -2.54
CA LEU A 52 -1.90 12.14 -3.92
C LEU A 52 -2.28 13.60 -4.19
N ASN A 53 -2.74 14.33 -3.17
CA ASN A 53 -3.06 15.75 -3.27
C ASN A 53 -1.84 16.66 -3.15
N SER A 54 -0.70 16.14 -2.73
CA SER A 54 0.51 16.91 -2.51
C SER A 54 1.20 17.25 -3.83
N GLY A 55 1.52 18.53 -4.04
CA GLY A 55 2.24 19.01 -5.20
C GLY A 55 1.42 19.04 -6.49
N ASN A 56 2.09 19.42 -7.57
CA ASN A 56 1.54 19.40 -8.93
C ASN A 56 2.29 18.39 -9.76
N TYR A 57 1.57 17.47 -10.39
CA TYR A 57 2.16 16.44 -11.22
C TYR A 57 1.17 16.02 -12.32
N PRO A 58 1.65 15.39 -13.42
CA PRO A 58 0.76 14.96 -14.50
C PRO A 58 -0.30 13.97 -14.02
N LYS A 59 -1.50 14.08 -14.56
CA LYS A 59 -2.61 13.14 -14.31
C LYS A 59 -3.14 13.14 -12.87
N LYS A 60 -2.82 14.15 -12.07
CA LYS A 60 -3.27 14.23 -10.67
C LYS A 60 -4.79 14.05 -10.53
N THR A 61 -5.57 14.74 -11.34
CA THR A 61 -7.03 14.67 -11.30
C THR A 61 -7.53 13.27 -11.61
N GLU A 62 -6.97 12.64 -12.64
CA GLU A 62 -7.33 11.27 -13.04
C GLU A 62 -6.97 10.25 -11.95
N ILE A 63 -5.80 10.41 -11.34
CA ILE A 63 -5.34 9.54 -10.25
C ILE A 63 -6.28 9.63 -9.05
N ILE A 64 -6.65 10.84 -8.63
CA ILE A 64 -7.56 11.05 -7.50
C ILE A 64 -8.94 10.50 -7.83
N SER A 65 -9.41 10.68 -9.06
CA SER A 65 -10.68 10.11 -9.52
C SER A 65 -10.69 8.59 -9.47
N LEU A 66 -9.58 7.96 -9.83
CA LEU A 66 -9.45 6.49 -9.82
C LEU A 66 -9.71 5.91 -8.43
N VAL A 67 -9.24 6.56 -7.38
CA VAL A 67 -9.38 6.07 -5.99
C VAL A 67 -10.60 6.61 -5.27
N SER A 68 -11.37 7.49 -5.89
CA SER A 68 -12.47 8.23 -5.23
C SER A 68 -13.58 7.34 -4.70
N THR A 69 -13.76 6.15 -5.26
CA THR A 69 -14.80 5.19 -4.85
C THR A 69 -14.29 4.14 -3.87
N ILE A 70 -13.01 4.12 -3.57
CA ILE A 70 -12.43 3.13 -2.66
C ILE A 70 -12.70 3.56 -1.21
N PRO A 71 -13.20 2.65 -0.35
CA PRO A 71 -13.45 2.96 1.05
C PRO A 71 -12.20 3.41 1.80
N LEU A 72 -12.39 4.38 2.69
CA LEU A 72 -11.33 4.90 3.55
C LEU A 72 -11.34 4.19 4.91
N LEU A 73 -10.20 3.65 5.32
CA LEU A 73 -10.04 3.13 6.66
C LEU A 73 -9.92 4.30 7.65
N PRO A 74 -10.68 4.28 8.77
CA PRO A 74 -10.65 5.40 9.71
C PRO A 74 -9.33 5.51 10.47
N LEU A 75 -8.89 6.74 10.73
CA LEU A 75 -7.79 7.01 11.63
C LEU A 75 -8.29 6.98 13.07
N THR A 76 -7.56 6.31 13.96
CA THR A 76 -7.85 6.27 15.39
C THR A 76 -6.61 6.65 16.18
N SER A 77 -6.80 7.03 17.46
CA SER A 77 -5.66 7.32 18.34
C SER A 77 -4.78 6.08 18.57
N ASP A 78 -5.38 4.90 18.61
CA ASP A 78 -4.64 3.63 18.73
C ASP A 78 -3.73 3.41 17.52
N LEU A 79 -4.22 3.71 16.33
CA LEU A 79 -3.43 3.60 15.11
C LEU A 79 -2.25 4.56 15.10
N GLU A 80 -2.45 5.80 15.59
CA GLU A 80 -1.35 6.77 15.73
C GLU A 80 -0.28 6.26 16.69
N GLN A 81 -0.67 5.59 17.76
CA GLN A 81 0.28 4.95 18.69
C GLN A 81 1.08 3.83 18.03
N VAL A 82 0.44 3.06 17.14
CA VAL A 82 1.12 2.02 16.36
C VAL A 82 2.22 2.64 15.49
N VAL A 83 1.93 3.74 14.81
CA VAL A 83 2.92 4.46 13.99
C VAL A 83 4.12 4.87 14.83
N GLU A 84 3.89 5.49 15.99
CA GLU A 84 4.98 5.91 16.88
C GLU A 84 5.78 4.72 17.41
N PHE A 85 5.13 3.62 17.70
CA PHE A 85 5.80 2.40 18.12
C PHE A 85 6.70 1.82 17.03
N TYR A 86 6.24 1.86 15.77
CA TYR A 86 7.05 1.45 14.62
C TYR A 86 8.33 2.27 14.51
N ILE A 87 8.21 3.59 14.63
CA ILE A 87 9.35 4.49 14.52
C ILE A 87 10.31 4.27 15.69
N ALA A 88 9.79 4.17 16.91
CA ALA A 88 10.58 3.94 18.12
C ALA A 88 11.33 2.59 18.10
N ASN A 89 10.80 1.60 17.38
CA ASN A 89 11.40 0.25 17.29
C ASN A 89 12.09 0.00 15.94
N TYR A 90 12.44 1.05 15.22
CA TYR A 90 13.26 1.00 14.00
C TYR A 90 12.64 0.19 12.85
N VAL A 91 11.33 0.07 12.81
CA VAL A 91 10.64 -0.50 11.65
C VAL A 91 10.86 0.42 10.44
N MET A 92 10.72 1.74 10.68
CA MET A 92 11.01 2.77 9.68
C MET A 92 11.62 3.99 10.37
N PRO A 93 12.54 4.72 9.70
CA PRO A 93 12.98 6.00 10.20
C PRO A 93 11.85 7.04 10.13
N ARG A 94 11.93 8.08 10.96
CA ARG A 94 10.91 9.14 10.98
C ARG A 94 10.77 9.86 9.64
N THR A 95 11.81 9.89 8.82
CA THR A 95 11.77 10.44 7.47
C THR A 95 10.84 9.65 6.53
N LEU A 96 10.52 8.40 6.87
CA LEU A 96 9.62 7.55 6.12
C LEU A 96 8.31 7.31 6.89
N VAL A 97 7.83 8.32 7.62
CA VAL A 97 6.61 8.20 8.43
C VAL A 97 5.40 7.81 7.58
N GLY A 98 5.34 8.25 6.33
CA GLY A 98 4.25 7.85 5.41
C GLY A 98 4.15 6.35 5.23
N ASP A 99 5.29 5.68 5.02
CA ASP A 99 5.33 4.22 4.88
C ASP A 99 4.92 3.53 6.19
N ALA A 100 5.34 4.07 7.34
CA ALA A 100 4.93 3.57 8.65
C ALA A 100 3.41 3.72 8.85
N VAL A 101 2.82 4.81 8.39
CA VAL A 101 1.37 5.04 8.47
C VAL A 101 0.62 4.01 7.64
N HIS A 102 1.03 3.76 6.40
CA HIS A 102 0.38 2.75 5.55
C HIS A 102 0.46 1.35 6.17
N LEU A 103 1.63 0.99 6.70
CA LEU A 103 1.81 -0.28 7.38
C LEU A 103 0.91 -0.38 8.62
N ALA A 104 0.79 0.70 9.38
CA ALA A 104 -0.07 0.75 10.57
C ALA A 104 -1.54 0.53 10.23
N TYR A 105 -2.04 1.18 9.17
CA TYR A 105 -3.41 0.94 8.71
C TYR A 105 -3.64 -0.52 8.35
N ALA A 106 -2.76 -1.08 7.54
CA ALA A 106 -2.91 -2.46 7.08
C ALA A 106 -2.83 -3.46 8.24
N SER A 107 -1.93 -3.24 9.20
CA SER A 107 -1.78 -4.13 10.35
C SER A 107 -2.95 -4.01 11.32
N TYR A 108 -3.38 -2.79 11.61
CA TYR A 108 -4.45 -2.51 12.58
C TYR A 108 -5.81 -3.04 12.11
N TYR A 109 -6.09 -2.97 10.82
CA TYR A 109 -7.37 -3.41 10.25
C TYR A 109 -7.34 -4.83 9.66
N ASP A 110 -6.34 -5.62 10.02
CA ASP A 110 -6.22 -7.03 9.58
C ASP A 110 -6.30 -7.18 8.04
N ILE A 111 -5.61 -6.31 7.33
CA ILE A 111 -5.52 -6.38 5.87
C ILE A 111 -4.63 -7.56 5.46
N HIS A 112 -5.05 -8.29 4.43
CA HIS A 112 -4.28 -9.44 3.93
C HIS A 112 -3.04 -9.00 3.15
N TYR A 113 -3.19 -8.02 2.25
CA TYR A 113 -2.11 -7.55 1.38
C TYR A 113 -1.98 -6.03 1.45
N LEU A 114 -0.79 -5.55 1.75
CA LEU A 114 -0.41 -4.15 1.52
C LEU A 114 0.27 -4.10 0.16
N LEU A 115 -0.43 -3.57 -0.83
CA LEU A 115 0.03 -3.52 -2.22
C LEU A 115 0.80 -2.23 -2.46
N THR A 116 2.05 -2.38 -2.91
CA THR A 116 2.96 -1.25 -3.06
C THR A 116 4.02 -1.55 -4.12
N TRP A 117 4.48 -0.51 -4.81
CA TRP A 117 5.67 -0.60 -5.65
C TRP A 117 6.95 -0.17 -4.90
N ASN A 118 6.81 0.21 -3.63
CA ASN A 118 7.94 0.65 -2.80
C ASN A 118 8.70 -0.56 -2.23
N CYS A 119 9.46 -1.24 -3.09
CA CYS A 119 10.14 -2.49 -2.72
C CYS A 119 11.29 -2.29 -1.74
N ASN A 120 11.89 -1.10 -1.70
CA ASN A 120 13.03 -0.83 -0.81
C ASN A 120 12.58 -0.63 0.65
N HIS A 121 11.41 0.00 0.84
CA HIS A 121 10.97 0.41 2.16
C HIS A 121 9.98 -0.57 2.79
N LEU A 122 9.12 -1.18 2.00
CA LEU A 122 8.05 -2.04 2.49
C LEU A 122 8.23 -3.50 2.07
N ALA A 123 8.35 -3.75 0.77
CA ALA A 123 8.41 -5.12 0.22
C ALA A 123 9.85 -5.67 0.26
N ASN A 124 10.41 -5.85 1.46
CA ASN A 124 11.79 -6.27 1.70
C ASN A 124 11.78 -7.40 2.74
N ALA A 125 12.44 -8.51 2.44
CA ALA A 125 12.40 -9.73 3.28
C ALA A 125 12.91 -9.49 4.71
N ASN A 126 13.99 -8.73 4.87
CA ASN A 126 14.55 -8.42 6.19
C ASN A 126 13.61 -7.55 7.01
N LYS A 127 12.97 -6.59 6.37
CA LYS A 127 11.96 -5.75 7.00
C LYS A 127 10.72 -6.54 7.41
N ARG A 128 10.26 -7.46 6.56
CA ARG A 128 9.09 -8.30 6.85
C ARG A 128 9.25 -9.04 8.17
N LYS A 129 10.41 -9.62 8.41
CA LYS A 129 10.69 -10.34 9.66
C LYS A 129 10.61 -9.41 10.87
N HIS A 130 11.23 -8.24 10.79
CA HIS A 130 11.21 -7.26 11.87
C HIS A 130 9.78 -6.76 12.14
N ILE A 131 9.03 -6.48 11.08
CA ILE A 131 7.62 -6.05 11.18
C ILE A 131 6.79 -7.10 11.92
N ARG A 132 6.95 -8.38 11.60
CA ARG A 132 6.22 -9.46 12.29
C ARG A 132 6.52 -9.50 13.77
N VAL A 133 7.78 -9.31 14.16
CA VAL A 133 8.18 -9.30 15.57
C VAL A 133 7.50 -8.13 16.28
N ILE A 134 7.54 -6.95 15.70
CA ILE A 134 6.98 -5.74 16.32
C ILE A 134 5.45 -5.84 16.36
N ASN A 135 4.80 -6.27 15.29
CA ASN A 135 3.34 -6.48 15.28
C ASN A 135 2.93 -7.54 16.30
N GLY A 136 3.73 -8.57 16.48
CA GLY A 136 3.48 -9.58 17.52
C GLY A 136 3.44 -8.99 18.91
N ARG A 137 4.31 -8.03 19.21
CA ARG A 137 4.30 -7.31 20.50
C ARG A 137 3.05 -6.44 20.68
N LEU A 138 2.50 -5.95 19.59
CA LEU A 138 1.30 -5.12 19.59
C LEU A 138 -0.01 -5.95 19.53
N GLY A 139 0.10 -7.24 19.33
CA GLY A 139 -1.06 -8.11 19.13
C GLY A 139 -1.72 -7.89 17.78
N LEU A 140 -0.98 -7.41 16.78
CA LEU A 140 -1.48 -7.15 15.43
C LEU A 140 -1.02 -8.23 14.44
N SER A 141 -1.87 -8.51 13.46
CA SER A 141 -1.48 -9.33 12.33
C SER A 141 -0.58 -8.53 11.37
N THR A 142 0.25 -9.25 10.60
CA THR A 142 1.12 -8.61 9.63
C THR A 142 0.59 -8.87 8.24
N PRO A 143 0.30 -7.82 7.44
CA PRO A 143 -0.09 -8.01 6.04
C PRO A 143 1.09 -8.54 5.23
N GLU A 144 0.81 -9.21 4.12
CA GLU A 144 1.84 -9.47 3.14
C GLU A 144 2.12 -8.18 2.38
N LEU A 145 3.41 -7.81 2.31
CA LEU A 145 3.88 -6.60 1.62
C LEU A 145 4.34 -7.01 0.25
N ILE A 146 3.51 -6.75 -0.76
CA ILE A 146 3.71 -7.29 -2.11
C ILE A 146 3.46 -6.25 -3.18
N THR A 147 3.97 -6.54 -4.38
CA THR A 147 3.66 -5.77 -5.58
C THR A 147 2.48 -6.40 -6.31
N PRO A 148 1.81 -5.68 -7.23
CA PRO A 148 0.74 -6.28 -8.03
C PRO A 148 1.18 -7.52 -8.81
N LEU A 149 2.43 -7.60 -9.21
CA LEU A 149 2.94 -8.74 -9.96
C LEU A 149 2.82 -10.05 -9.19
N GLU A 150 2.96 -10.01 -7.86
CA GLU A 150 2.91 -11.20 -7.01
C GLU A 150 1.51 -11.78 -6.84
N LEU A 151 0.48 -11.05 -7.26
CA LEU A 151 -0.90 -11.52 -7.19
C LEU A 151 -1.38 -12.23 -8.47
N PHE A 152 -0.58 -12.19 -9.53
CA PHE A 152 -0.87 -12.95 -10.74
C PHE A 152 -0.36 -14.40 -10.59
N SER A 153 -1.11 -15.35 -11.17
CA SER A 153 -0.58 -16.70 -11.38
C SER A 153 0.37 -16.67 -12.58
N GLU A 154 1.19 -17.73 -12.74
CA GLU A 154 2.12 -17.80 -13.87
C GLU A 154 1.42 -17.69 -15.23
N GLU A 155 0.20 -18.22 -15.33
CA GLU A 155 -0.61 -18.15 -16.55
C GLU A 155 -1.18 -16.75 -16.83
N GLU A 156 -1.22 -15.90 -15.83
CA GLU A 156 -1.81 -14.57 -15.89
C GLU A 156 -0.78 -13.44 -16.11
N TYR A 157 0.50 -13.75 -16.09
CA TYR A 157 1.55 -12.73 -16.25
C TYR A 157 1.38 -11.94 -17.55
N PRO A 158 1.57 -10.61 -17.47
CA PRO A 158 1.45 -9.75 -18.66
C PRO A 158 2.47 -10.07 -19.74
#